data_32d56380534a6611c675cdb2c8971a2f
#
_entry.id   32d56380534a6611c675cdb2c8971a2f
#
_cell.length_a   1.000
_cell.length_b   1.000
_cell.length_c   1.000
_cell.angle_alpha   90.00
_cell.angle_beta   90.00
_cell.angle_gamma   90.00
#
_symmetry.space_group_name_H-M   'P 1'
#
loop_
_entity.id
_entity.type
_entity.pdbx_description
1 polymer ?
#
loop_
_entity_poly.entity_id
_entity_poly.type
_entity_poly.pdbx_seq_one_letter_code
_entity_poly.pdbx_strand_id
1 'polypeptide(L)'
;AVKNVIAVANGIAVGMGLGENSQSSLITRGLAEIGRLGVALGADPLTFLGLAGVGDLVATCQSPLSRNRTFGENLGRGLSVEETIAVTNQTCEAFKSCQPILELAQKLGVEMPITAEVVEVLHFDKPPRDLLSSFMARDTKSEL
;
A
#
# COMPACT_ATOMS: atom_id res chain seq x y z
N ALA A 1 7.32 -7.56 -2.89
CA ALA A 1 5.91 -7.85 -2.65
C ALA A 1 5.23 -6.78 -1.80
N VAL A 2 5.78 -6.43 -0.64
CA VAL A 2 5.16 -5.38 0.21
C VAL A 2 5.15 -4.03 -0.50
N LYS A 3 6.20 -3.67 -1.20
CA LYS A 3 6.24 -2.40 -1.94
C LYS A 3 5.12 -2.30 -2.97
N ASN A 4 4.70 -3.42 -3.56
CA ASN A 4 3.60 -3.45 -4.52
C ASN A 4 2.27 -3.14 -3.84
N VAL A 5 2.09 -3.60 -2.60
CA VAL A 5 0.89 -3.29 -1.80
C VAL A 5 0.83 -1.79 -1.49
N ILE A 6 1.96 -1.20 -1.11
CA ILE A 6 2.04 0.24 -0.85
C ILE A 6 1.77 1.04 -2.14
N ALA A 7 2.25 0.54 -3.29
CA ALA A 7 1.99 1.18 -4.57
C ALA A 7 0.49 1.22 -4.89
N VAL A 8 -0.25 0.16 -4.58
CA VAL A 8 -1.73 0.17 -4.74
C VAL A 8 -2.36 1.23 -3.86
N ALA A 9 -1.96 1.30 -2.58
CA ALA A 9 -2.48 2.31 -1.65
C ALA A 9 -2.20 3.73 -2.15
N ASN A 10 -0.99 3.98 -2.63
CA ASN A 10 -0.64 5.29 -3.19
C ASN A 10 -1.45 5.58 -4.46
N GLY A 11 -1.65 4.58 -5.31
CA GLY A 11 -2.48 4.72 -6.50
C GLY A 11 -3.91 5.11 -6.15
N ILE A 12 -4.49 4.52 -5.10
CA ILE A 12 -5.81 4.89 -4.61
C ILE A 12 -5.84 6.38 -4.24
N ALA A 13 -4.84 6.84 -3.52
CA ALA A 13 -4.74 8.26 -3.14
C ALA A 13 -4.67 9.16 -4.37
N VAL A 14 -3.87 8.80 -5.36
CA VAL A 14 -3.76 9.54 -6.62
C VAL A 14 -5.09 9.57 -7.36
N GLY A 15 -5.75 8.42 -7.48
CA GLY A 15 -7.05 8.31 -8.16
C GLY A 15 -8.15 9.10 -7.49
N MET A 16 -8.08 9.29 -6.18
CA MET A 16 -9.00 10.13 -5.43
C MET A 16 -8.66 11.63 -5.51
N GLY A 17 -7.58 11.97 -6.18
CA GLY A 17 -7.18 13.38 -6.34
C GLY A 17 -6.44 13.96 -5.15
N LEU A 18 -5.90 13.13 -4.26
CA LEU A 18 -5.17 13.60 -3.10
C LEU A 18 -3.76 14.06 -3.49
N GLY A 19 -3.29 15.10 -2.82
CA GLY A 19 -2.04 15.76 -3.15
C GLY A 19 -0.79 15.06 -2.62
N GLU A 20 0.35 15.72 -2.83
CA GLU A 20 1.67 15.19 -2.48
C GLU A 20 1.84 14.89 -0.99
N ASN A 21 1.24 15.67 -0.12
CA ASN A 21 1.36 15.47 1.33
C ASN A 21 0.76 14.12 1.75
N SER A 22 -0.41 13.78 1.22
CA SER A 22 -1.05 12.50 1.51
C SER A 22 -0.24 11.33 0.95
N GLN A 23 0.29 11.48 -0.26
CA GLN A 23 1.13 10.46 -0.88
C GLN A 23 2.43 10.25 -0.10
N SER A 24 3.08 11.34 0.32
CA SER A 24 4.31 11.26 1.13
C SER A 24 4.05 10.58 2.47
N SER A 25 2.94 10.89 3.10
CA SER A 25 2.54 10.26 4.36
C SER A 25 2.32 8.74 4.19
N LEU A 26 1.65 8.35 3.12
CA LEU A 26 1.44 6.92 2.79
C LEU A 26 2.77 6.19 2.58
N ILE A 27 3.68 6.79 1.82
CA ILE A 27 4.99 6.19 1.53
C ILE A 27 5.80 6.07 2.83
N THR A 28 5.80 7.10 3.67
CA THR A 28 6.53 7.09 4.94
C THR A 28 6.01 5.99 5.86
N ARG A 29 4.69 5.85 5.97
CA ARG A 29 4.09 4.79 6.77
C ARG A 29 4.31 3.41 6.15
N GLY A 30 4.32 3.33 4.83
CA GLY A 30 4.64 2.10 4.12
C GLY A 30 6.06 1.63 4.41
N LEU A 31 7.02 2.55 4.43
CA LEU A 31 8.39 2.25 4.82
C LEU A 31 8.47 1.69 6.24
N ALA A 32 7.72 2.28 7.16
CA ALA A 32 7.68 1.81 8.55
C ALA A 32 7.12 0.38 8.64
N GLU A 33 6.06 0.07 7.90
CA GLU A 33 5.51 -1.29 7.84
C GLU A 33 6.52 -2.30 7.28
N ILE A 34 7.16 -1.94 6.18
CA ILE A 34 8.18 -2.77 5.55
C ILE A 34 9.32 -3.02 6.54
N GLY A 35 9.76 -1.97 7.24
CA GLY A 35 10.82 -2.07 8.23
C GLY A 35 10.47 -3.00 9.39
N ARG A 36 9.25 -2.88 9.92
CA ARG A 36 8.79 -3.75 11.01
C ARG A 36 8.77 -5.22 10.60
N LEU A 37 8.27 -5.50 9.40
CA LEU A 37 8.25 -6.86 8.88
C LEU A 37 9.68 -7.38 8.65
N GLY A 38 10.54 -6.56 8.06
CA GLY A 38 11.93 -6.93 7.81
C GLY A 38 12.68 -7.28 9.10
N VAL A 39 12.52 -6.47 10.15
CA VAL A 39 13.14 -6.72 11.46
C VAL A 39 12.61 -8.04 12.06
N ALA A 40 11.30 -8.27 11.98
CA ALA A 40 10.70 -9.50 12.49
C ALA A 40 11.21 -10.75 11.74
N LEU A 41 11.61 -10.59 10.48
CA LEU A 41 12.21 -11.66 9.69
C LEU A 41 13.72 -11.77 9.85
N GLY A 42 14.32 -10.97 10.72
CA GLY A 42 15.75 -11.02 11.02
C GLY A 42 16.63 -10.13 10.14
N ALA A 43 16.05 -9.25 9.33
CA ALA A 43 16.82 -8.34 8.49
C ALA A 43 17.44 -7.22 9.33
N ASP A 44 18.62 -6.75 8.90
CA ASP A 44 19.26 -5.58 9.50
C ASP A 44 18.49 -4.33 9.05
N PRO A 45 17.94 -3.52 10.00
CA PRO A 45 17.18 -2.32 9.64
C PRO A 45 17.96 -1.34 8.78
N LEU A 46 19.25 -1.16 9.02
CA LEU A 46 20.07 -0.23 8.25
C LEU A 46 20.25 -0.67 6.81
N THR A 47 20.40 -1.98 6.60
CA THR A 47 20.52 -2.54 5.24
C THR A 47 19.16 -2.55 4.54
N PHE A 48 18.12 -2.95 5.26
CA PHE A 48 16.78 -3.13 4.70
C PHE A 48 16.16 -1.80 4.27
N LEU A 49 16.33 -0.75 5.07
CA LEU A 49 15.78 0.59 4.80
C LEU A 49 16.81 1.56 4.22
N GLY A 50 17.91 1.04 3.65
CA GLY A 50 18.94 1.87 3.04
C GLY A 50 18.40 2.68 1.86
N LEU A 51 19.21 3.64 1.39
CA LEU A 51 18.81 4.58 0.32
C LEU A 51 18.26 3.88 -0.93
N ALA A 52 18.84 2.73 -1.29
CA ALA A 52 18.36 1.97 -2.45
C ALA A 52 16.93 1.44 -2.24
N GLY A 53 16.63 0.98 -1.03
CA GLY A 53 15.29 0.49 -0.69
C GLY A 53 14.24 1.59 -0.69
N VAL A 54 14.58 2.75 -0.12
CA VAL A 54 13.70 3.92 -0.11
C VAL A 54 13.46 4.41 -1.53
N GLY A 55 14.51 4.55 -2.32
CA GLY A 55 14.42 4.99 -3.70
C GLY A 55 13.57 4.06 -4.55
N ASP A 56 13.73 2.74 -4.38
CA ASP A 56 12.95 1.75 -5.10
C ASP A 56 11.45 1.83 -4.74
N LEU A 57 11.14 2.02 -3.46
CA LEU A 57 9.74 2.18 -3.04
C LEU A 57 9.13 3.45 -3.64
N VAL A 58 9.82 4.58 -3.56
CA VAL A 58 9.33 5.85 -4.11
C VAL A 58 9.11 5.70 -5.61
N ALA A 59 10.07 5.15 -6.33
CA ALA A 59 9.96 4.94 -7.77
C ALA A 59 8.79 4.05 -8.12
N THR A 60 8.59 2.95 -7.38
CA THR A 60 7.49 2.02 -7.60
C THR A 60 6.13 2.70 -7.38
N CYS A 61 6.02 3.52 -6.34
CA CYS A 61 4.77 4.22 -6.01
C CYS A 61 4.43 5.33 -6.99
N GLN A 62 5.43 5.99 -7.57
CA GLN A 62 5.25 7.15 -8.43
C GLN A 62 5.31 6.85 -9.92
N SER A 63 5.82 5.69 -10.31
CA SER A 63 5.97 5.37 -11.72
C SER A 63 4.61 5.18 -12.41
N PRO A 64 4.35 5.91 -13.50
CA PRO A 64 3.13 5.71 -14.28
C PRO A 64 3.11 4.36 -14.98
N LEU A 65 4.25 3.65 -15.05
CA LEU A 65 4.34 2.32 -15.62
C LEU A 65 4.06 1.21 -14.59
N SER A 66 3.93 1.56 -13.32
CA SER A 66 3.63 0.59 -12.27
C SER A 66 2.18 0.07 -12.43
N ARG A 67 2.04 -1.24 -12.62
CA ARG A 67 0.73 -1.89 -12.71
C ARG A 67 -0.05 -1.78 -11.39
N ASN A 68 0.65 -1.87 -10.28
CA ASN A 68 0.03 -1.76 -8.96
C ASN A 68 -0.51 -0.35 -8.73
N ARG A 69 0.26 0.67 -9.07
CA ARG A 69 -0.19 2.06 -8.98
C ARG A 69 -1.40 2.31 -9.88
N THR A 70 -1.34 1.86 -11.13
CA THR A 70 -2.44 2.03 -12.09
C THR A 70 -3.71 1.33 -11.60
N PHE A 71 -3.57 0.14 -11.05
CA PHE A 71 -4.69 -0.60 -10.47
C PHE A 71 -5.33 0.22 -9.34
N GLY A 72 -4.49 0.74 -8.43
CA GLY A 72 -4.96 1.59 -7.34
C GLY A 72 -5.64 2.86 -7.82
N GLU A 73 -5.11 3.51 -8.86
CA GLU A 73 -5.71 4.73 -9.42
C GLU A 73 -7.14 4.48 -9.91
N ASN A 74 -7.37 3.36 -10.59
CA ASN A 74 -8.71 3.02 -11.06
C ASN A 74 -9.67 2.80 -9.89
N LEU A 75 -9.22 2.12 -8.84
CA LEU A 75 -10.01 1.95 -7.63
C LEU A 75 -10.33 3.30 -6.98
N GLY A 76 -9.35 4.19 -6.91
CA GLY A 76 -9.51 5.53 -6.34
C GLY A 76 -10.49 6.39 -7.12
N ARG A 77 -10.60 6.15 -8.43
CA ARG A 77 -11.57 6.85 -9.30
C ARG A 77 -12.99 6.30 -9.17
N GLY A 78 -13.18 5.24 -8.41
CA GLY A 78 -14.50 4.69 -8.13
C GLY A 78 -14.82 3.39 -8.84
N LEU A 79 -13.89 2.79 -9.59
CA LEU A 79 -14.12 1.50 -10.20
C LEU A 79 -14.05 0.40 -9.14
N SER A 80 -14.85 -0.65 -9.32
CA SER A 80 -14.73 -1.84 -8.49
C SER A 80 -13.49 -2.63 -8.91
N VAL A 81 -13.12 -3.62 -8.09
CA VAL A 81 -12.02 -4.53 -8.43
C VAL A 81 -12.31 -5.24 -9.77
N GLU A 82 -13.52 -5.74 -9.95
CA GLU A 82 -13.92 -6.41 -11.20
C GLU A 82 -13.83 -5.48 -12.40
N GLU A 83 -14.33 -4.25 -12.27
CA GLU A 83 -14.25 -3.25 -13.32
C GLU A 83 -12.82 -2.88 -13.65
N THR A 84 -11.96 -2.77 -12.63
CA THR A 84 -10.55 -2.46 -12.82
C THR A 84 -9.83 -3.58 -13.58
N ILE A 85 -10.11 -4.83 -13.24
CA ILE A 85 -9.55 -5.99 -13.96
C ILE A 85 -10.00 -5.95 -15.41
N ALA A 86 -11.27 -5.65 -15.65
CA ALA A 86 -11.81 -5.60 -17.02
C ALA A 86 -11.14 -4.50 -17.87
N VAL A 87 -10.93 -3.31 -17.28
CA VAL A 87 -10.31 -2.17 -17.99
C VAL A 87 -8.82 -2.42 -18.26
N THR A 88 -8.10 -2.95 -17.28
CA THR A 88 -6.66 -3.18 -17.40
C THR A 88 -6.33 -4.52 -18.04
N ASN A 89 -7.31 -5.41 -18.12
CA ASN A 89 -7.20 -6.78 -18.65
C ASN A 89 -6.18 -7.63 -17.90
N GLN A 90 -5.94 -7.30 -16.63
CA GLN A 90 -5.02 -8.09 -15.78
C GLN A 90 -5.19 -7.71 -14.31
N THR A 91 -4.80 -8.63 -13.43
CA THR A 91 -4.66 -8.34 -12.01
C THR A 91 -3.25 -7.81 -11.75
N CYS A 92 -3.08 -7.05 -10.67
CA CYS A 92 -1.76 -6.63 -10.21
C CYS A 92 -1.18 -7.67 -9.24
N GLU A 93 0.13 -7.62 -9.02
CA GLU A 93 0.79 -8.55 -8.10
C GLU A 93 0.29 -8.41 -6.67
N ALA A 94 0.00 -7.19 -6.24
CA ALA A 94 -0.51 -6.93 -4.89
C ALA A 94 -1.82 -7.68 -4.62
N PHE A 95 -2.66 -7.86 -5.65
CA PHE A 95 -3.90 -8.60 -5.51
C PHE A 95 -3.66 -10.02 -4.98
N LYS A 96 -2.60 -10.67 -5.47
CA LYS A 96 -2.24 -12.04 -5.07
C LYS A 96 -1.42 -12.08 -3.79
N SER A 97 -0.58 -11.08 -3.54
CA SER A 97 0.42 -11.13 -2.48
C SER A 97 -0.03 -10.51 -1.15
N CYS A 98 -1.02 -9.62 -1.17
CA CYS A 98 -1.36 -8.87 0.05
C CYS A 98 -1.88 -9.75 1.19
N GLN A 99 -2.73 -10.73 0.91
CA GLN A 99 -3.23 -11.63 1.95
C GLN A 99 -2.14 -12.50 2.59
N PRO A 100 -1.28 -13.18 1.80
CA PRO A 100 -0.17 -13.94 2.39
C PRO A 100 0.77 -13.07 3.24
N ILE A 101 1.03 -11.84 2.81
CA ILE A 101 1.87 -10.91 3.58
C ILE A 101 1.20 -10.58 4.91
N LEU A 102 -0.11 -10.28 4.88
CA LEU A 102 -0.84 -9.96 6.11
C LEU A 102 -0.85 -11.16 7.07
N GLU A 103 -1.07 -12.36 6.55
CA GLU A 103 -1.05 -13.58 7.36
C GLU A 103 0.31 -13.80 8.03
N LEU A 104 1.39 -13.57 7.27
CA LEU A 104 2.74 -13.66 7.80
C LEU A 104 2.97 -12.64 8.91
N ALA A 105 2.56 -11.40 8.69
CA ALA A 105 2.67 -10.34 9.69
C ALA A 105 1.92 -10.70 10.97
N GLN A 106 0.71 -11.24 10.84
CA GLN A 106 -0.09 -11.67 11.99
C GLN A 106 0.60 -12.77 12.79
N LYS A 107 1.22 -13.73 12.12
CA LYS A 107 1.98 -14.80 12.78
C LYS A 107 3.17 -14.26 13.55
N LEU A 108 3.81 -13.21 13.04
CA LEU A 108 4.99 -12.59 13.66
C LEU A 108 4.62 -11.49 14.66
N GLY A 109 3.34 -11.19 14.84
CA GLY A 109 2.89 -10.13 15.73
C GLY A 109 3.23 -8.72 15.23
N VAL A 110 3.34 -8.55 13.92
CA VAL A 110 3.71 -7.27 13.31
C VAL A 110 2.46 -6.54 12.84
N GLU A 111 2.31 -5.27 13.21
CA GLU A 111 1.22 -4.43 12.73
C GLU A 111 1.57 -3.86 11.35
N MET A 112 0.67 -4.09 10.38
CA MET A 112 0.80 -3.57 9.03
C MET A 112 -0.53 -2.97 8.58
N PRO A 113 -0.89 -1.78 9.10
CA PRO A 113 -2.22 -1.21 8.86
C PRO A 113 -2.51 -0.90 7.40
N ILE A 114 -1.55 -0.43 6.61
CA ILE A 114 -1.78 -0.16 5.18
C ILE A 114 -2.05 -1.47 4.44
N THR A 115 -1.25 -2.48 4.70
CA THR A 115 -1.43 -3.81 4.10
C THR A 115 -2.79 -4.39 4.45
N ALA A 116 -3.20 -4.29 5.72
CA ALA A 116 -4.50 -4.78 6.17
C ALA A 116 -5.65 -4.07 5.44
N GLU A 117 -5.57 -2.77 5.26
CA GLU A 117 -6.59 -2.01 4.56
C GLU A 117 -6.63 -2.35 3.06
N VAL A 118 -5.47 -2.57 2.43
CA VAL A 118 -5.42 -2.99 1.02
C VAL A 118 -6.07 -4.37 0.86
N VAL A 119 -5.85 -5.30 1.78
CA VAL A 119 -6.53 -6.59 1.76
C VAL A 119 -8.06 -6.41 1.81
N GLU A 120 -8.54 -5.53 2.68
CA GLU A 120 -9.97 -5.24 2.79
C GLU A 120 -10.54 -4.69 1.49
N VAL A 121 -9.83 -3.77 0.85
CA VAL A 121 -10.27 -3.17 -0.42
C VAL A 121 -10.26 -4.20 -1.55
N LEU A 122 -9.20 -4.99 -1.67
CA LEU A 122 -9.03 -5.90 -2.80
C LEU A 122 -9.86 -7.18 -2.67
N HIS A 123 -10.07 -7.68 -1.47
CA HIS A 123 -10.68 -9.00 -1.25
C HIS A 123 -12.02 -8.98 -0.50
N PHE A 124 -12.35 -7.88 0.17
CA PHE A 124 -13.56 -7.80 0.99
C PHE A 124 -14.45 -6.62 0.64
N ASP A 125 -14.28 -6.06 -0.56
CA ASP A 125 -15.13 -5.00 -1.12
C ASP A 125 -15.24 -3.72 -0.29
N LYS A 126 -14.27 -3.44 0.58
CA LYS A 126 -14.25 -2.20 1.33
C LYS A 126 -14.06 -1.02 0.37
N PRO A 127 -14.85 0.06 0.49
CA PRO A 127 -14.65 1.21 -0.39
C PRO A 127 -13.25 1.80 -0.23
N PRO A 128 -12.54 2.11 -1.34
CA PRO A 128 -11.19 2.67 -1.25
C PRO A 128 -11.08 3.95 -0.42
N ARG A 129 -12.13 4.78 -0.41
CA ARG A 129 -12.15 6.00 0.41
C ARG A 129 -12.05 5.71 1.91
N ASP A 130 -12.53 4.55 2.36
CA ASP A 130 -12.48 4.16 3.77
C ASP A 130 -11.06 3.81 4.20
N LEU A 131 -10.24 3.29 3.29
CA LEU A 131 -8.82 3.06 3.52
C LEU A 131 -8.13 4.38 3.93
N LEU A 132 -8.34 5.41 3.13
CA LEU A 132 -7.71 6.71 3.37
C LEU A 132 -8.28 7.42 4.59
N SER A 133 -9.57 7.28 4.84
CA SER A 133 -10.23 7.82 6.02
C SER A 133 -9.61 7.25 7.31
N SER A 134 -9.47 5.93 7.39
CA SER A 134 -8.84 5.25 8.52
C SER A 134 -7.40 5.70 8.69
N PHE A 135 -6.67 5.81 7.59
CA PHE A 135 -5.28 6.22 7.57
C PHE A 135 -5.12 7.66 8.08
N MET A 136 -5.94 8.58 7.60
CA MET A 136 -5.88 9.99 8.01
C MET A 136 -6.27 10.17 9.49
N ALA A 137 -7.20 9.39 9.99
CA ALA A 137 -7.58 9.40 11.40
C ALA A 137 -6.40 8.96 12.28
N ARG A 138 -5.66 7.91 11.88
CA ARG A 138 -4.47 7.46 12.60
C ARG A 138 -3.37 8.51 12.59
N ASP A 139 -3.19 9.18 11.46
CA ASP A 139 -2.19 10.22 11.30
C ASP A 139 -2.45 11.38 12.26
N THR A 140 -3.69 11.82 12.33
CA THR A 140 -4.13 12.88 13.26
C THR A 140 -3.85 12.49 14.71
N LYS A 141 -4.13 11.23 15.08
CA LYS A 141 -3.88 10.74 16.44
C LYS A 141 -2.40 10.70 16.77
N SER A 142 -1.55 10.36 15.83
CA SER A 142 -0.12 10.27 16.09
C SER A 142 0.56 11.62 16.24
N GLU A 143 -0.06 12.68 15.78
CA GLU A 143 0.42 14.04 15.93
C GLU A 143 0.07 14.65 17.29
N LEU A 144 -0.89 14.06 17.97
CA LEU A 144 -1.34 14.52 19.29
C LEU A 144 -0.58 13.80 20.41
#